data_faa1e890c1987d5974225a33e7276b25
#
_entry.id   faa1e890c1987d5974225a33e7276b25
#
_cell.length_a   1.000
_cell.length_b   1.000
_cell.length_c   1.000
_cell.angle_alpha   90.00
_cell.angle_beta   90.00
_cell.angle_gamma   90.00
#
_symmetry.space_group_name_H-M   'P 1'
#
loop_
_entity.id
_entity.type
_entity.pdbx_description
1 polymer ?
#
loop_
_entity_poly.entity_id
_entity_poly.type
_entity_poly.pdbx_seq_one_letter_code
_entity_poly.pdbx_strand_id
1 'polypeptide(L)'
;VASIIFNWIMVLLIIGISVGMIFTPQLIKILVPGFDAAAAEMTVNLTRIMFIQVIFMSFSGISMGILNSYKNFTAPAVGGVLYNLGTIAGGVLLAGPIEAVWPGYGIAGFSVGVVLGSMLNFIVQVRSLHKIGLKYSLCFDLKNEGVRELLLLIVPVFIGLAVSQINLFVNQNL
;
A
#
# COMPACT_ATOMS: atom_id res chain seq x y z
N VAL A 1 5.39 -21.01 -6.33
CA VAL A 1 5.32 -20.33 -5.02
C VAL A 1 4.95 -18.85 -5.19
N ALA A 2 5.74 -18.01 -5.88
CA ALA A 2 5.49 -16.57 -6.02
C ALA A 2 4.05 -16.24 -6.48
N SER A 3 3.55 -16.87 -7.55
CA SER A 3 2.19 -16.63 -8.05
C SER A 3 1.11 -17.00 -7.02
N ILE A 4 1.30 -18.08 -6.26
CA ILE A 4 0.36 -18.48 -5.21
C ILE A 4 0.27 -17.41 -4.14
N ILE A 5 1.43 -16.88 -3.72
CA ILE A 5 1.50 -15.82 -2.71
C ILE A 5 0.83 -14.54 -3.22
N PHE A 6 1.12 -14.13 -4.46
CA PHE A 6 0.46 -12.98 -5.09
C PHE A 6 -1.07 -13.12 -5.08
N ASN A 7 -1.59 -14.29 -5.46
CA ASN A 7 -3.02 -14.53 -5.53
C ASN A 7 -3.70 -14.48 -4.15
N TRP A 8 -3.11 -15.13 -3.14
CA TRP A 8 -3.65 -15.10 -1.78
C TRP A 8 -3.58 -13.73 -1.15
N ILE A 9 -2.47 -13.01 -1.33
CA ILE A 9 -2.35 -11.64 -0.85
C ILE A 9 -3.36 -10.74 -1.56
N MET A 10 -3.60 -10.91 -2.86
CA MET A 10 -4.64 -10.18 -3.59
C MET A 10 -6.02 -10.37 -2.97
N VAL A 11 -6.40 -11.61 -2.66
CA VAL A 11 -7.70 -11.90 -2.01
C VAL A 11 -7.78 -11.23 -0.65
N LEU A 12 -6.75 -11.39 0.19
CA LEU A 12 -6.69 -10.77 1.52
C LEU A 12 -6.74 -9.25 1.45
N LEU A 13 -6.06 -8.63 0.48
CA LEU A 13 -6.07 -7.19 0.28
C LEU A 13 -7.44 -6.69 -0.15
N ILE A 14 -8.11 -7.37 -1.08
CA ILE A 14 -9.47 -6.98 -1.52
C ILE A 14 -10.41 -7.00 -0.32
N ILE A 15 -10.39 -8.06 0.48
CA ILE A 15 -11.22 -8.17 1.69
C ILE A 15 -10.84 -7.07 2.70
N GLY A 16 -9.57 -6.94 3.03
CA GLY A 16 -9.08 -5.99 4.02
C GLY A 16 -9.36 -4.53 3.63
N ILE A 17 -9.13 -4.18 2.37
CA ILE A 17 -9.40 -2.83 1.84
C ILE A 17 -10.90 -2.56 1.82
N SER A 18 -11.73 -3.53 1.40
CA SER A 18 -13.19 -3.38 1.41
C SER A 18 -13.71 -3.13 2.82
N VAL A 19 -13.26 -3.91 3.79
CA VAL A 19 -13.57 -3.71 5.21
C VAL A 19 -13.06 -2.34 5.69
N GLY A 20 -11.80 -2.00 5.39
CA GLY A 20 -11.21 -0.72 5.75
C GLY A 20 -11.99 0.47 5.18
N MET A 21 -12.40 0.42 3.91
CA MET A 21 -13.20 1.46 3.26
C MET A 21 -14.59 1.63 3.91
N ILE A 22 -15.25 0.53 4.29
CA ILE A 22 -16.55 0.56 4.94
C ILE A 22 -16.42 1.17 6.34
N PHE A 23 -15.42 0.74 7.11
CA PHE A 23 -15.21 1.17 8.49
C PHE A 23 -14.35 2.43 8.64
N THR A 24 -13.94 3.07 7.53
CA THR A 24 -13.12 4.31 7.59
C THR A 24 -13.73 5.39 8.49
N PRO A 25 -15.06 5.72 8.43
CA PRO A 25 -15.61 6.76 9.29
C PRO A 25 -15.50 6.44 10.79
N GLN A 26 -15.68 5.17 11.17
CA GLN A 26 -15.56 4.72 12.56
C GLN A 26 -14.09 4.78 13.02
N LEU A 27 -13.17 4.35 12.15
CA LEU A 27 -11.73 4.41 12.42
C LEU A 27 -11.25 5.85 12.64
N ILE A 28 -11.67 6.79 11.80
CA ILE A 28 -11.29 8.21 11.93
C ILE A 28 -11.83 8.79 13.25
N LYS A 29 -13.07 8.48 13.65
CA LYS A 29 -13.61 8.92 14.93
C LYS A 29 -12.82 8.42 16.15
N ILE A 30 -12.26 7.22 16.06
CA ILE A 30 -11.45 6.64 17.15
C ILE A 30 -10.04 7.21 17.15
N LEU A 31 -9.44 7.39 15.96
CA LEU A 31 -8.05 7.84 15.83
C LEU A 31 -7.87 9.32 16.06
N VAL A 32 -8.88 10.15 15.72
CA VAL A 32 -8.80 11.61 15.76
C VAL A 32 -10.10 12.20 16.36
N PRO A 33 -10.39 11.94 17.61
CA PRO A 33 -11.66 12.35 18.24
C PRO A 33 -11.84 13.87 18.35
N GLY A 34 -10.78 14.67 18.15
CA GLY A 34 -10.80 16.13 18.22
C GLY A 34 -11.12 16.83 16.90
N PHE A 35 -11.33 16.12 15.81
CA PHE A 35 -11.64 16.74 14.52
C PHE A 35 -13.09 17.23 14.49
N ASP A 36 -13.30 18.42 13.90
CA ASP A 36 -14.63 18.88 13.54
C ASP A 36 -15.23 18.03 12.42
N ALA A 37 -16.53 18.21 12.15
CA ALA A 37 -17.24 17.39 11.17
C ALA A 37 -16.65 17.50 9.75
N ALA A 38 -16.21 18.69 9.35
CA ALA A 38 -15.66 18.96 8.03
C ALA A 38 -14.28 18.30 7.85
N ALA A 39 -13.38 18.45 8.84
CA ALA A 39 -12.07 17.82 8.84
C ALA A 39 -12.18 16.29 8.90
N ALA A 40 -13.11 15.75 9.68
CA ALA A 40 -13.35 14.32 9.76
C ALA A 40 -13.83 13.76 8.41
N GLU A 41 -14.78 14.40 7.74
CA GLU A 41 -15.28 13.99 6.43
C GLU A 41 -14.17 14.04 5.36
N MET A 42 -13.40 15.12 5.30
CA MET A 42 -12.25 15.23 4.41
C MET A 42 -11.26 14.08 4.66
N THR A 43 -10.91 13.82 5.92
CA THR A 43 -9.97 12.76 6.28
C THR A 43 -10.48 11.38 5.84
N VAL A 44 -11.78 11.10 5.99
CA VAL A 44 -12.40 9.87 5.52
C VAL A 44 -12.25 9.72 4.00
N ASN A 45 -12.53 10.79 3.25
CA ASN A 45 -12.45 10.76 1.79
C ASN A 45 -11.00 10.56 1.30
N LEU A 46 -10.04 11.29 1.89
CA LEU A 46 -8.62 11.13 1.56
C LEU A 46 -8.09 9.73 1.93
N THR A 47 -8.49 9.20 3.08
CA THR A 47 -8.10 7.85 3.51
C THR A 47 -8.63 6.79 2.55
N ARG A 48 -9.86 6.93 2.06
CA ARG A 48 -10.42 6.02 1.05
C ARG A 48 -9.64 6.04 -0.26
N ILE A 49 -9.20 7.22 -0.72
CA ILE A 49 -8.32 7.33 -1.89
C ILE A 49 -7.00 6.60 -1.61
N MET A 50 -6.42 6.81 -0.43
CA MET A 50 -5.15 6.20 -0.07
C MET A 50 -5.22 4.68 0.13
N PHE A 51 -6.38 4.09 0.42
CA PHE A 51 -6.52 2.63 0.44
C PHE A 51 -6.17 1.97 -0.89
N ILE A 52 -6.35 2.66 -2.02
CA ILE A 52 -6.00 2.14 -3.34
C ILE A 52 -4.48 1.90 -3.45
N GLN A 53 -3.65 2.77 -2.87
CA GLN A 53 -2.19 2.59 -2.90
C GLN A 53 -1.74 1.31 -2.19
N VAL A 54 -2.51 0.84 -1.17
CA VAL A 54 -2.13 -0.35 -0.39
C VAL A 54 -1.98 -1.57 -1.30
N ILE A 55 -2.81 -1.68 -2.35
CA ILE A 55 -2.72 -2.74 -3.36
C ILE A 55 -1.35 -2.70 -4.04
N PHE A 56 -0.98 -1.55 -4.60
CA PHE A 56 0.27 -1.40 -5.35
C PHE A 56 1.50 -1.56 -4.45
N MET A 57 1.46 -1.00 -3.24
CA MET A 57 2.58 -1.10 -2.29
C MET A 57 2.78 -2.52 -1.78
N SER A 58 1.70 -3.26 -1.52
CA SER A 58 1.81 -4.66 -1.11
C SER A 58 2.42 -5.53 -2.20
N PHE A 59 1.97 -5.38 -3.45
CA PHE A 59 2.57 -6.09 -4.57
C PHE A 59 4.01 -5.64 -4.87
N SER A 60 4.30 -4.35 -4.68
CA SER A 60 5.68 -3.85 -4.76
C SER A 60 6.58 -4.50 -3.70
N GLY A 61 6.10 -4.67 -2.47
CA GLY A 61 6.85 -5.32 -1.40
C GLY A 61 7.21 -6.77 -1.76
N ILE A 62 6.26 -7.55 -2.29
CA ILE A 62 6.53 -8.92 -2.74
C ILE A 62 7.51 -8.92 -3.91
N SER A 63 7.27 -8.04 -4.89
CA SER A 63 8.14 -7.89 -6.06
C SER A 63 9.57 -7.55 -5.67
N MET A 64 9.74 -6.64 -4.72
CA MET A 64 11.04 -6.26 -4.16
C MET A 64 11.74 -7.46 -3.51
N GLY A 65 11.02 -8.28 -2.71
CA GLY A 65 11.58 -9.49 -2.11
C GLY A 65 12.10 -10.46 -3.17
N ILE A 66 11.33 -10.70 -4.22
CA ILE A 66 11.74 -11.55 -5.34
C ILE A 66 12.94 -10.96 -6.08
N LEU A 67 12.89 -9.67 -6.45
CA LEU A 67 13.99 -9.00 -7.16
C LEU A 67 15.28 -9.01 -6.36
N ASN A 68 15.22 -8.80 -5.05
CA ASN A 68 16.36 -8.85 -4.15
C ASN A 68 16.99 -10.25 -4.11
N SER A 69 16.20 -11.33 -4.15
CA SER A 69 16.72 -12.71 -4.22
C SER A 69 17.49 -12.97 -5.51
N TYR A 70 17.15 -12.29 -6.60
CA TYR A 70 17.89 -12.28 -7.86
C TYR A 70 18.99 -11.21 -7.94
N LYS A 71 19.36 -10.58 -6.81
CA LYS A 71 20.37 -9.50 -6.71
C LYS A 71 20.05 -8.27 -7.56
N ASN A 72 18.78 -8.06 -7.89
CA ASN A 72 18.31 -6.88 -8.62
C ASN A 72 17.75 -5.84 -7.62
N PHE A 73 18.62 -5.00 -7.09
CA PHE A 73 18.28 -3.94 -6.14
C PHE A 73 17.91 -2.62 -6.83
N THR A 74 18.24 -2.48 -8.12
CA THR A 74 18.02 -1.25 -8.87
C THR A 74 16.54 -0.95 -9.09
N ALA A 75 15.76 -1.97 -9.45
CA ALA A 75 14.33 -1.75 -9.74
C ALA A 75 13.53 -1.31 -8.51
N PRO A 76 13.68 -1.91 -7.31
CA PRO A 76 13.08 -1.39 -6.09
C PRO A 76 13.53 0.03 -5.73
N ALA A 77 14.83 0.34 -5.88
CA ALA A 77 15.36 1.67 -5.60
C ALA A 77 14.76 2.74 -6.52
N VAL A 78 14.72 2.50 -7.83
CA VAL A 78 14.07 3.39 -8.81
C VAL A 78 12.57 3.52 -8.51
N GLY A 79 11.91 2.41 -8.16
CA GLY A 79 10.52 2.41 -7.76
C GLY A 79 10.24 3.32 -6.58
N GLY A 80 11.08 3.28 -5.54
CA GLY A 80 10.99 4.18 -4.39
C GLY A 80 11.17 5.66 -4.74
N VAL A 81 12.10 5.98 -5.64
CA VAL A 81 12.27 7.35 -6.15
C VAL A 81 11.01 7.80 -6.89
N LEU A 82 10.46 6.98 -7.78
CA LEU A 82 9.25 7.30 -8.53
C LEU A 82 8.02 7.45 -7.63
N TYR A 83 7.93 6.69 -6.54
CA TYR A 83 6.90 6.87 -5.53
C TYR A 83 6.94 8.27 -4.92
N ASN A 84 8.12 8.71 -4.48
CA ASN A 84 8.29 10.05 -3.90
C ASN A 84 8.04 11.16 -4.93
N LEU A 85 8.58 11.01 -6.15
CA LEU A 85 8.33 11.96 -7.24
C LEU A 85 6.84 12.06 -7.59
N GLY A 86 6.13 10.91 -7.64
CA GLY A 86 4.69 10.88 -7.87
C GLY A 86 3.90 11.60 -6.78
N THR A 87 4.28 11.42 -5.53
CA THR A 87 3.66 12.10 -4.39
C THR A 87 3.85 13.62 -4.48
N ILE A 88 5.09 14.07 -4.72
CA ILE A 88 5.42 15.50 -4.83
C ILE A 88 4.71 16.11 -6.05
N ALA A 89 4.82 15.46 -7.21
CA ALA A 89 4.18 15.94 -8.43
C ALA A 89 2.65 16.02 -8.28
N GLY A 90 2.03 15.02 -7.64
CA GLY A 90 0.60 15.06 -7.35
C GLY A 90 0.21 16.24 -6.46
N GLY A 91 0.95 16.48 -5.38
CA GLY A 91 0.72 17.63 -4.51
C GLY A 91 0.91 18.97 -5.22
N VAL A 92 1.98 19.12 -6.02
CA VAL A 92 2.28 20.40 -6.68
C VAL A 92 1.38 20.66 -7.89
N LEU A 93 1.14 19.64 -8.73
CA LEU A 93 0.45 19.82 -9.99
C LEU A 93 -1.09 19.69 -9.87
N LEU A 94 -1.58 18.88 -8.93
CA LEU A 94 -3.01 18.59 -8.80
C LEU A 94 -3.69 19.39 -7.69
N ALA A 95 -2.96 19.92 -6.71
CA ALA A 95 -3.57 20.66 -5.61
C ALA A 95 -4.35 21.89 -6.10
N GLY A 96 -3.75 22.69 -6.98
CA GLY A 96 -4.42 23.87 -7.55
C GLY A 96 -5.67 23.54 -8.38
N PRO A 97 -5.61 22.64 -9.37
CA PRO A 97 -6.79 22.21 -10.12
C PRO A 97 -7.89 21.58 -9.25
N ILE A 98 -7.52 20.77 -8.25
CA ILE A 98 -8.51 20.18 -7.33
C ILE A 98 -9.15 21.24 -6.46
N GLU A 99 -8.37 22.17 -5.91
CA GLU A 99 -8.89 23.30 -5.11
C GLU A 99 -9.85 24.19 -5.92
N ALA A 100 -9.59 24.37 -7.21
CA ALA A 100 -10.46 25.15 -8.11
C ALA A 100 -11.81 24.47 -8.36
N VAL A 101 -11.87 23.14 -8.37
CA VAL A 101 -13.11 22.37 -8.62
C VAL A 101 -13.83 22.03 -7.32
N TRP A 102 -13.08 21.69 -6.29
CA TRP A 102 -13.58 21.39 -4.92
C TRP A 102 -12.83 22.22 -3.88
N PRO A 103 -13.35 23.40 -3.53
CA PRO A 103 -12.73 24.28 -2.53
C PRO A 103 -12.52 23.56 -1.19
N GLY A 104 -11.30 23.68 -0.65
CA GLY A 104 -10.88 22.98 0.56
C GLY A 104 -10.26 21.60 0.35
N TYR A 105 -10.32 21.03 -0.86
CA TYR A 105 -9.78 19.70 -1.16
C TYR A 105 -8.44 19.69 -1.91
N GLY A 106 -7.74 20.82 -2.02
CA GLY A 106 -6.43 20.88 -2.70
C GLY A 106 -5.41 19.84 -2.18
N ILE A 107 -5.45 19.54 -0.88
CA ILE A 107 -4.61 18.51 -0.27
C ILE A 107 -4.81 17.11 -0.87
N ALA A 108 -5.96 16.82 -1.48
CA ALA A 108 -6.22 15.55 -2.18
C ALA A 108 -5.24 15.30 -3.33
N GLY A 109 -4.60 16.35 -3.85
CA GLY A 109 -3.53 16.24 -4.83
C GLY A 109 -2.38 15.34 -4.35
N PHE A 110 -2.01 15.43 -3.06
CA PHE A 110 -1.02 14.54 -2.48
C PHE A 110 -1.53 13.09 -2.39
N SER A 111 -2.78 12.88 -2.00
CA SER A 111 -3.37 11.53 -1.92
C SER A 111 -3.42 10.85 -3.29
N VAL A 112 -3.80 11.57 -4.34
CA VAL A 112 -3.76 11.08 -5.71
C VAL A 112 -2.31 10.84 -6.16
N GLY A 113 -1.39 11.75 -5.84
CA GLY A 113 0.04 11.61 -6.12
C GLY A 113 0.65 10.35 -5.50
N VAL A 114 0.28 10.05 -4.26
CA VAL A 114 0.68 8.83 -3.56
C VAL A 114 0.19 7.57 -4.28
N VAL A 115 -1.06 7.56 -4.75
CA VAL A 115 -1.60 6.43 -5.53
C VAL A 115 -0.86 6.27 -6.86
N LEU A 116 -0.66 7.37 -7.61
CA LEU A 116 0.07 7.34 -8.88
C LEU A 116 1.54 6.93 -8.67
N GLY A 117 2.19 7.45 -7.64
CA GLY A 117 3.56 7.09 -7.28
C GLY A 117 3.70 5.60 -6.92
N SER A 118 2.75 5.04 -6.16
CA SER A 118 2.74 3.61 -5.81
C SER A 118 2.52 2.73 -7.04
N MET A 119 1.67 3.16 -7.96
CA MET A 119 1.45 2.48 -9.24
C MET A 119 2.72 2.48 -10.10
N LEU A 120 3.42 3.62 -10.22
CA LEU A 120 4.68 3.72 -10.95
C LEU A 120 5.77 2.84 -10.32
N ASN A 121 5.89 2.83 -9.00
CA ASN A 121 6.78 1.95 -8.26
C ASN A 121 6.52 0.48 -8.63
N PHE A 122 5.27 0.04 -8.60
CA PHE A 122 4.90 -1.32 -8.96
C PHE A 122 5.20 -1.66 -10.42
N ILE A 123 4.86 -0.77 -11.36
CA ILE A 123 5.10 -0.97 -12.80
C ILE A 123 6.58 -1.20 -13.11
N VAL A 124 7.49 -0.43 -12.51
CA VAL A 124 8.94 -0.61 -12.70
C VAL A 124 9.41 -1.97 -12.21
N GLN A 125 8.90 -2.41 -11.07
CA GLN A 125 9.25 -3.71 -10.51
C GLN A 125 8.69 -4.86 -11.34
N VAL A 126 7.43 -4.77 -11.81
CA VAL A 126 6.82 -5.78 -12.70
C VAL A 126 7.63 -5.94 -13.99
N ARG A 127 8.06 -4.82 -14.60
CA ARG A 127 8.94 -4.87 -15.77
C ARG A 127 10.23 -5.63 -15.50
N SER A 128 10.80 -5.43 -14.33
CA SER A 128 12.04 -6.13 -13.92
C SER A 128 11.78 -7.61 -13.60
N LEU A 129 10.63 -7.96 -13.02
CA LEU A 129 10.22 -9.36 -12.84
C LEU A 129 10.06 -10.10 -14.17
N HIS A 130 9.48 -9.45 -15.17
CA HIS A 130 9.40 -10.02 -16.53
C HIS A 130 10.79 -10.27 -17.13
N LYS A 131 11.74 -9.36 -16.94
CA LYS A 131 13.11 -9.50 -17.44
C LYS A 131 13.86 -10.69 -16.83
N ILE A 132 13.59 -11.04 -15.58
CA ILE A 132 14.17 -12.23 -14.93
C ILE A 132 13.40 -13.53 -15.24
N GLY A 133 12.41 -13.47 -16.14
CA GLY A 133 11.67 -14.63 -16.60
C GLY A 133 10.58 -15.11 -15.64
N LEU A 134 10.14 -14.32 -14.67
CA LEU A 134 9.04 -14.69 -13.79
C LEU A 134 7.74 -14.78 -14.61
N LYS A 135 7.16 -15.98 -14.63
CA LYS A 135 5.84 -16.24 -15.24
C LYS A 135 4.78 -16.26 -14.15
N TYR A 136 3.80 -15.36 -14.27
CA TYR A 136 2.65 -15.35 -13.37
C TYR A 136 1.62 -16.41 -13.81
N SER A 137 1.04 -17.11 -12.84
CA SER A 137 -0.05 -18.05 -13.05
C SER A 137 -1.11 -17.93 -11.96
N LEU A 138 -2.39 -18.06 -12.33
CA LEU A 138 -3.48 -18.15 -11.37
C LEU A 138 -3.44 -19.53 -10.71
N CYS A 139 -2.89 -19.59 -9.51
CA CYS A 139 -2.79 -20.81 -8.72
C CYS A 139 -3.01 -20.47 -7.24
N PHE A 140 -3.83 -21.29 -6.54
CA PHE A 140 -4.22 -21.09 -5.13
C PHE A 140 -3.83 -22.29 -4.23
N ASP A 141 -2.88 -23.10 -4.64
CA ASP A 141 -2.47 -24.30 -3.93
C ASP A 141 -1.70 -23.98 -2.65
N LEU A 142 -2.41 -23.97 -1.51
CA LEU A 142 -1.81 -23.81 -0.17
C LEU A 142 -1.06 -25.06 0.33
N LYS A 143 -1.20 -26.22 -0.34
CA LYS A 143 -0.50 -27.43 0.05
C LYS A 143 0.94 -27.45 -0.46
N ASN A 144 1.32 -26.50 -1.30
CA ASN A 144 2.68 -26.36 -1.79
C ASN A 144 3.65 -26.15 -0.61
N GLU A 145 4.67 -27.02 -0.50
CA GLU A 145 5.63 -27.01 0.61
C GLU A 145 6.32 -25.67 0.76
N GLY A 146 6.72 -25.02 -0.33
CA GLY A 146 7.36 -23.69 -0.28
C GLY A 146 6.43 -22.58 0.21
N VAL A 147 5.12 -22.71 0.01
CA VAL A 147 4.13 -21.76 0.57
C VAL A 147 4.01 -21.97 2.09
N ARG A 148 3.95 -23.23 2.53
CA ARG A 148 3.87 -23.58 3.96
C ARG A 148 5.11 -23.11 4.72
N GLU A 149 6.28 -23.35 4.18
CA GLU A 149 7.55 -22.90 4.77
C GLU A 149 7.58 -21.37 4.91
N LEU A 150 7.16 -20.65 3.88
CA LEU A 150 7.12 -19.20 3.89
C LEU A 150 6.11 -18.65 4.90
N LEU A 151 4.92 -19.27 5.02
CA LEU A 151 3.93 -18.90 6.03
C LEU A 151 4.46 -19.08 7.47
N LEU A 152 5.19 -20.16 7.74
CA LEU A 152 5.82 -20.40 9.05
C LEU A 152 6.86 -19.32 9.38
N LEU A 153 7.59 -18.80 8.39
CA LEU A 153 8.55 -17.72 8.58
C LEU A 153 7.87 -16.34 8.76
N ILE A 154 6.73 -16.11 8.11
CA ILE A 154 6.01 -14.84 8.18
C ILE A 154 5.33 -14.62 9.54
N VAL A 155 4.78 -15.67 10.17
CA VAL A 155 4.03 -15.54 11.43
C VAL A 155 4.82 -14.84 12.54
N PRO A 156 6.06 -15.25 12.89
CA PRO A 156 6.82 -14.57 13.95
C PRO A 156 7.18 -13.13 13.58
N VAL A 157 7.47 -12.85 12.29
CA VAL A 157 7.75 -11.49 11.81
C VAL A 157 6.50 -10.61 11.94
N PHE A 158 5.34 -11.14 11.56
CA PHE A 158 4.07 -10.42 11.66
C PHE A 158 3.72 -10.08 13.13
N ILE A 159 3.92 -11.01 14.05
CA ILE A 159 3.71 -10.76 15.49
C ILE A 159 4.64 -9.65 15.97
N GLY A 160 5.93 -9.69 15.62
CA GLY A 160 6.89 -8.65 15.98
C GLY A 160 6.51 -7.25 15.46
N LEU A 161 6.06 -7.16 14.20
CA LEU A 161 5.59 -5.92 13.62
C LEU A 161 4.29 -5.41 14.28
N ALA A 162 3.35 -6.31 14.58
CA ALA A 162 2.10 -5.95 15.24
C ALA A 162 2.34 -5.37 16.63
N VAL A 163 3.22 -5.97 17.42
CA VAL A 163 3.62 -5.47 18.75
C VAL A 163 4.25 -4.07 18.62
N SER A 164 5.13 -3.88 17.64
CA SER A 164 5.75 -2.57 17.38
C SER A 164 4.72 -1.49 17.03
N GLN A 165 3.74 -1.81 16.21
CA GLN A 165 2.67 -0.87 15.83
C GLN A 165 1.75 -0.52 17.02
N ILE A 166 1.41 -1.50 17.86
CA ILE A 166 0.63 -1.28 19.09
C ILE A 166 1.40 -0.34 20.02
N ASN A 167 2.71 -0.56 20.20
CA ASN A 167 3.54 0.32 21.03
C ASN A 167 3.57 1.77 20.51
N LEU A 168 3.75 1.96 19.19
CA LEU A 168 3.67 3.29 18.59
C LEU A 168 2.32 3.96 18.83
N PHE A 169 1.22 3.22 18.65
CA PHE A 169 -0.13 3.73 18.88
C PHE A 169 -0.35 4.16 20.34
N VAL A 170 0.10 3.35 21.30
CA VAL A 170 0.01 3.69 22.72
C VAL A 170 0.82 4.94 23.05
N ASN A 171 2.05 5.05 22.55
CA ASN A 171 2.91 6.21 22.79
C ASN A 171 2.42 7.51 22.14
N GLN A 172 1.63 7.43 21.08
CA GLN A 172 1.04 8.62 20.43
C GLN A 172 -0.21 9.15 21.15
N ASN A 173 -0.85 8.32 21.97
CA ASN A 173 -2.08 8.66 22.68
C ASN A 173 -1.89 8.88 24.20
N LEU A 174 -0.65 8.78 24.70
CA LEU A 174 -0.22 9.20 26.04
C LEU A 174 0.35 10.60 26.04
#